data_9354344cee6f2d5fbcb4a3f709bbe647
#
_entry.id   9354344cee6f2d5fbcb4a3f709bbe647
#
_cell.length_a   1.000
_cell.length_b   1.000
_cell.length_c   1.000
_cell.angle_alpha   90.00
_cell.angle_beta   90.00
_cell.angle_gamma   90.00
#
_symmetry.space_group_name_H-M   'P 1'
#
loop_
_entity.id
_entity.type
_entity.pdbx_description
1 polymer ?
#
loop_
_entity_poly.entity_id
_entity_poly.type
_entity_poly.pdbx_seq_one_letter_code
_entity_poly.pdbx_strand_id
1 'polypeptide(L)'
;MSFKSINIQESAQLISEGTLVVDVREPGEYNEAHLVDSVLIPLGEISAEKVNQANPENKKILIHCRSGKRSKVAANILVNQNYAGEIFDMDAGINGWIESGQPVVSDN
;
A
#
# COMPACT_ATOMS: atom_id res chain seq x y z
N MET A 1 -18.94 -0.19 -3.46
CA MET A 1 -17.58 0.31 -3.23
C MET A 1 -16.58 -0.77 -3.56
N SER A 2 -15.46 -0.40 -4.08
CA SER A 2 -14.47 -1.35 -4.59
C SER A 2 -13.07 -0.75 -4.52
N PHE A 3 -12.10 -1.56 -4.86
CA PHE A 3 -10.73 -1.10 -5.07
C PHE A 3 -10.27 -1.54 -6.46
N LYS A 4 -9.17 -0.97 -6.93
CA LYS A 4 -8.62 -1.29 -8.24
C LYS A 4 -7.20 -1.81 -8.10
N SER A 5 -6.93 -2.98 -8.69
CA SER A 5 -5.59 -3.54 -8.79
C SER A 5 -4.89 -2.94 -10.00
N ILE A 6 -3.66 -2.47 -9.81
CA ILE A 6 -2.91 -1.77 -10.85
C ILE A 6 -1.50 -2.36 -10.98
N ASN A 7 -0.86 -2.11 -12.11
CA ASN A 7 0.48 -2.60 -12.39
C ASN A 7 1.56 -1.66 -11.80
N ILE A 8 2.83 -2.03 -11.97
CA ILE A 8 3.94 -1.25 -11.41
C ILE A 8 4.04 0.14 -12.04
N GLN A 9 3.82 0.27 -13.34
CA GLN A 9 3.89 1.58 -14.01
C GLN A 9 2.80 2.51 -13.49
N GLU A 10 1.58 2.02 -13.36
CA GLU A 10 0.47 2.79 -12.81
C GLU A 10 0.73 3.15 -11.35
N SER A 11 1.31 2.23 -10.57
CA SER A 11 1.68 2.48 -9.18
C SER A 11 2.71 3.59 -9.08
N ALA A 12 3.76 3.54 -9.91
CA ALA A 12 4.80 4.57 -9.92
C ALA A 12 4.21 5.95 -10.27
N GLN A 13 3.27 5.98 -11.22
CA GLN A 13 2.59 7.22 -11.60
C GLN A 13 1.79 7.81 -10.43
N LEU A 14 1.01 6.97 -9.74
CA LEU A 14 0.23 7.43 -8.58
C LEU A 14 1.14 7.96 -7.48
N ILE A 15 2.26 7.28 -7.20
CA ILE A 15 3.21 7.71 -6.19
C ILE A 15 3.78 9.08 -6.56
N SER A 16 4.13 9.29 -7.82
CA SER A 16 4.65 10.58 -8.28
C SER A 16 3.64 11.70 -8.11
N GLU A 17 2.36 11.38 -8.07
CA GLU A 17 1.27 12.34 -7.88
C GLU A 17 0.91 12.57 -6.42
N GLY A 18 1.60 11.91 -5.50
CA GLY A 18 1.40 12.12 -4.07
C GLY A 18 0.49 11.11 -3.38
N THR A 19 0.13 10.01 -4.04
CA THR A 19 -0.66 8.95 -3.42
C THR A 19 0.06 8.39 -2.19
N LEU A 20 -0.67 8.16 -1.11
CA LEU A 20 -0.10 7.56 0.09
C LEU A 20 0.07 6.05 -0.09
N VAL A 21 1.27 5.55 0.15
CA VAL A 21 1.55 4.12 0.07
C VAL A 21 1.36 3.48 1.45
N VAL A 22 0.54 2.44 1.51
CA VAL A 22 0.27 1.69 2.74
C VAL A 22 0.82 0.27 2.57
N ASP A 23 1.83 -0.06 3.38
CA ASP A 23 2.47 -1.37 3.38
C ASP A 23 1.81 -2.22 4.46
N VAL A 24 1.23 -3.36 4.06
CA VAL A 24 0.50 -4.22 4.99
C VAL A 24 1.28 -5.48 5.37
N ARG A 25 2.60 -5.47 5.12
CA ARG A 25 3.50 -6.56 5.51
C ARG A 25 3.83 -6.49 6.99
N GLU A 26 4.68 -7.40 7.46
CA GLU A 26 5.14 -7.40 8.84
C GLU A 26 6.32 -6.44 9.05
N PRO A 27 6.55 -5.96 10.29
CA PRO A 27 7.65 -5.02 10.56
C PRO A 27 9.02 -5.49 10.10
N GLY A 28 9.33 -6.77 10.22
CA GLY A 28 10.62 -7.31 9.76
C GLY A 28 10.80 -7.17 8.26
N GLU A 29 9.75 -7.43 7.50
CA GLU A 29 9.77 -7.25 6.04
C GLU A 29 9.99 -5.78 5.69
N TYR A 30 9.29 -4.89 6.37
CA TYR A 30 9.38 -3.45 6.16
C TYR A 30 10.79 -2.93 6.42
N ASN A 31 11.41 -3.39 7.50
CA ASN A 31 12.76 -2.95 7.88
C ASN A 31 13.80 -3.38 6.83
N GLU A 32 13.62 -4.53 6.22
CA GLU A 32 14.55 -5.02 5.18
C GLU A 32 14.51 -4.13 3.93
N ALA A 33 13.32 -3.79 3.47
CA ALA A 33 13.14 -2.91 2.31
C ALA A 33 11.70 -2.43 2.26
N HIS A 34 11.50 -1.14 1.99
CA HIS A 34 10.17 -0.58 1.81
C HIS A 34 10.23 0.60 0.82
N LEU A 35 9.08 1.00 0.32
CA LEU A 35 8.98 2.15 -0.57
C LEU A 35 9.20 3.43 0.22
N VAL A 36 9.83 4.42 -0.41
CA VAL A 36 10.05 5.72 0.21
C VAL A 36 8.72 6.33 0.63
N ASP A 37 8.69 6.88 1.84
CA ASP A 37 7.50 7.54 2.42
C ASP A 37 6.29 6.63 2.60
N SER A 38 6.44 5.32 2.51
CA SER A 38 5.35 4.40 2.81
C SER A 38 5.08 4.34 4.32
N VAL A 39 3.82 4.07 4.67
CA VAL A 39 3.42 3.85 6.06
C VAL A 39 3.16 2.37 6.28
N LEU A 40 3.67 1.83 7.37
CA LEU A 40 3.44 0.44 7.71
C LEU A 40 2.17 0.32 8.58
N ILE A 41 1.20 -0.43 8.08
CA ILE A 41 0.04 -0.86 8.86
C ILE A 41 -0.16 -2.34 8.56
N PRO A 42 0.39 -3.24 9.38
CA PRO A 42 0.30 -4.67 9.10
C PRO A 42 -1.15 -5.14 8.89
N LEU A 43 -1.33 -6.16 8.08
CA LEU A 43 -2.66 -6.68 7.74
C LEU A 43 -3.50 -6.97 8.99
N GLY A 44 -2.88 -7.52 10.04
CA GLY A 44 -3.59 -7.82 11.28
C GLY A 44 -4.08 -6.60 12.05
N GLU A 45 -3.62 -5.41 11.67
CA GLU A 45 -3.99 -4.15 12.33
C GLU A 45 -4.76 -3.20 11.43
N ILE A 46 -4.94 -3.55 10.15
CA ILE A 46 -5.55 -2.63 9.18
C ILE A 46 -7.01 -2.32 9.53
N SER A 47 -7.35 -1.05 9.46
CA SER A 47 -8.73 -0.59 9.63
C SER A 47 -8.89 0.75 8.92
N ALA A 48 -10.13 1.10 8.61
CA ALA A 48 -10.43 2.42 8.02
C ALA A 48 -9.97 3.53 8.96
N GLU A 49 -10.15 3.35 10.28
CA GLU A 49 -9.72 4.32 11.27
C GLU A 49 -8.21 4.54 11.23
N LYS A 50 -7.42 3.48 11.22
CA LYS A 50 -5.96 3.60 11.17
C LYS A 50 -5.48 4.25 9.90
N VAL A 51 -6.08 3.89 8.76
CA VAL A 51 -5.73 4.53 7.48
C VAL A 51 -6.08 6.02 7.52
N ASN A 52 -7.26 6.38 8.03
CA ASN A 52 -7.65 7.78 8.14
C ASN A 52 -6.67 8.57 9.02
N GLN A 53 -6.20 7.99 10.12
CA GLN A 53 -5.22 8.62 10.99
C GLN A 53 -3.90 8.87 10.26
N ALA A 54 -3.49 7.95 9.39
CA ALA A 54 -2.25 8.05 8.62
C ALA A 54 -2.42 8.94 7.39
N ASN A 55 -3.65 9.28 7.02
CA ASN A 55 -3.97 10.00 5.79
C ASN A 55 -4.80 11.26 6.06
N PRO A 56 -4.26 12.20 6.84
CA PRO A 56 -5.03 13.40 7.22
C PRO A 56 -5.36 14.31 6.03
N GLU A 57 -4.64 14.19 4.93
CA GLU A 57 -4.86 14.99 3.72
C GLU A 57 -5.83 14.34 2.74
N ASN A 58 -6.40 13.19 3.09
CA ASN A 58 -7.36 12.46 2.25
C ASN A 58 -6.82 12.16 0.85
N LYS A 59 -5.57 11.73 0.79
CA LYS A 59 -4.95 11.31 -0.46
C LYS A 59 -5.51 9.96 -0.91
N LYS A 60 -5.42 9.67 -2.20
CA LYS A 60 -5.62 8.29 -2.68
C LYS A 60 -4.63 7.39 -1.94
N ILE A 61 -4.99 6.13 -1.72
CA ILE A 61 -4.09 5.17 -1.09
C ILE A 61 -3.75 4.04 -2.06
N LEU A 62 -2.50 3.61 -2.00
CA LEU A 62 -1.99 2.47 -2.74
C LEU A 62 -1.50 1.46 -1.73
N ILE A 63 -2.19 0.33 -1.63
CA ILE A 63 -1.85 -0.73 -0.69
C ILE A 63 -0.95 -1.73 -1.39
N HIS A 64 0.08 -2.21 -0.72
CA HIS A 64 0.87 -3.30 -1.25
C HIS A 64 1.32 -4.26 -0.13
N CYS A 65 1.69 -5.46 -0.56
CA CYS A 65 2.34 -6.45 0.27
C CYS A 65 3.51 -7.02 -0.51
N ARG A 66 3.88 -8.27 -0.29
CA ARG A 66 5.01 -8.87 -0.97
C ARG A 66 4.67 -9.24 -2.43
N SER A 67 3.55 -9.94 -2.65
CA SER A 67 3.17 -10.49 -3.94
C SER A 67 1.71 -10.28 -4.33
N GLY A 68 0.98 -9.47 -3.59
CA GLY A 68 -0.38 -9.06 -3.96
C GLY A 68 -1.53 -9.75 -3.22
N LYS A 69 -1.29 -10.76 -2.37
CA LYS A 69 -2.37 -11.45 -1.67
C LYS A 69 -2.90 -10.70 -0.46
N ARG A 70 -1.99 -10.33 0.46
CA ARG A 70 -2.36 -9.61 1.69
C ARG A 70 -2.95 -8.24 1.37
N SER A 71 -2.44 -7.57 0.35
CA SER A 71 -2.93 -6.24 -0.04
C SER A 71 -4.38 -6.29 -0.50
N LYS A 72 -4.79 -7.35 -1.20
CA LYS A 72 -6.18 -7.50 -1.63
C LYS A 72 -7.10 -7.76 -0.44
N VAL A 73 -6.65 -8.56 0.53
CA VAL A 73 -7.40 -8.78 1.77
C VAL A 73 -7.57 -7.46 2.51
N ALA A 74 -6.49 -6.69 2.65
CA ALA A 74 -6.53 -5.37 3.30
C ALA A 74 -7.51 -4.42 2.59
N ALA A 75 -7.44 -4.38 1.26
CA ALA A 75 -8.35 -3.53 0.48
C ALA A 75 -9.80 -3.92 0.71
N ASN A 76 -10.11 -5.21 0.74
CA ASN A 76 -11.47 -5.69 1.01
C ASN A 76 -11.95 -5.33 2.41
N ILE A 77 -11.06 -5.39 3.41
CA ILE A 77 -11.39 -4.95 4.77
C ILE A 77 -11.80 -3.48 4.77
N LEU A 78 -11.03 -2.64 4.08
CA LEU A 78 -11.33 -1.20 4.02
C LEU A 78 -12.66 -0.93 3.29
N VAL A 79 -12.92 -1.64 2.20
CA VAL A 79 -14.19 -1.54 1.48
C VAL A 79 -15.35 -1.93 2.40
N ASN A 80 -15.22 -3.03 3.13
CA ASN A 80 -16.24 -3.49 4.05
C ASN A 80 -16.47 -2.55 5.23
N GLN A 81 -15.46 -1.77 5.58
CA GLN A 81 -15.55 -0.76 6.65
C GLN A 81 -15.97 0.62 6.10
N ASN A 82 -16.38 0.69 4.84
CA ASN A 82 -16.84 1.91 4.20
C ASN A 82 -15.78 3.03 4.18
N TYR A 83 -14.51 2.66 3.99
CA TYR A 83 -13.46 3.65 3.81
C TYR A 83 -13.83 4.57 2.63
N ALA A 84 -13.81 5.88 2.85
CA ALA A 84 -14.38 6.83 1.89
C ALA A 84 -13.47 7.16 0.71
N GLY A 85 -12.15 6.96 0.84
CA GLY A 85 -11.20 7.35 -0.20
C GLY A 85 -11.03 6.31 -1.30
N GLU A 86 -10.33 6.69 -2.36
CA GLU A 86 -9.98 5.78 -3.44
C GLU A 86 -8.89 4.80 -2.98
N ILE A 87 -9.11 3.53 -3.26
CA ILE A 87 -8.21 2.44 -2.86
C ILE A 87 -7.64 1.76 -4.10
N PHE A 88 -6.33 1.70 -4.16
CA PHE A 88 -5.61 0.97 -5.21
C PHE A 88 -4.77 -0.12 -4.56
N ASP A 89 -4.57 -1.21 -5.28
CA ASP A 89 -3.74 -2.34 -4.88
C ASP A 89 -2.63 -2.53 -5.91
N MET A 90 -1.38 -2.58 -5.46
CA MET A 90 -0.24 -2.90 -6.32
C MET A 90 -0.20 -4.41 -6.52
N ASP A 91 -0.72 -4.88 -7.64
CA ASP A 91 -0.94 -6.30 -7.91
C ASP A 91 0.32 -7.16 -7.76
N ALA A 92 1.44 -6.68 -8.29
CA ALA A 92 2.70 -7.44 -8.24
C ALA A 92 3.44 -7.32 -6.91
N GLY A 93 3.00 -6.43 -6.02
CA GLY A 93 3.62 -6.22 -4.72
C GLY A 93 5.03 -5.65 -4.81
N ILE A 94 5.72 -5.61 -3.66
CA ILE A 94 7.09 -5.07 -3.63
C ILE A 94 8.06 -5.93 -4.45
N ASN A 95 7.79 -7.24 -4.61
CA ASN A 95 8.61 -8.08 -5.47
C ASN A 95 8.64 -7.54 -6.90
N GLY A 96 7.48 -7.24 -7.48
CA GLY A 96 7.41 -6.67 -8.82
C GLY A 96 7.99 -5.26 -8.89
N TRP A 97 7.82 -4.48 -7.83
CA TRP A 97 8.40 -3.14 -7.73
C TRP A 97 9.93 -3.20 -7.84
N ILE A 98 10.57 -4.07 -7.06
CA ILE A 98 12.03 -4.24 -7.08
C ILE A 98 12.50 -4.81 -8.42
N GLU A 99 11.83 -5.83 -8.94
CA GLU A 99 12.18 -6.44 -10.24
C GLU A 99 12.13 -5.43 -11.38
N SER A 100 11.26 -4.44 -11.28
CA SER A 100 11.14 -3.38 -12.28
C SER A 100 12.20 -2.29 -12.15
N GLY A 101 13.11 -2.42 -11.17
CA GLY A 101 14.17 -1.43 -10.95
C GLY A 101 13.73 -0.20 -10.16
N GLN A 102 12.55 -0.23 -9.55
CA GLN A 102 12.05 0.90 -8.77
C GLN A 102 12.74 0.97 -7.41
N PRO A 103 12.89 2.17 -6.85
CA PRO A 103 13.69 2.36 -5.63
C PRO A 103 13.00 1.88 -4.37
N VAL A 104 13.82 1.34 -3.46
CA VAL A 104 13.39 1.03 -2.09
C VAL A 104 14.45 1.55 -1.14
N VAL A 105 14.07 1.69 0.13
CA VAL A 105 14.97 2.06 1.22
C VAL A 105 14.95 0.96 2.28
N SER A 106 15.95 0.96 3.14
CA SER A 106 16.11 -0.03 4.20
C SER A 106 16.37 0.67 5.52
N ASP A 107 15.82 0.13 6.60
CA ASP A 107 16.07 0.63 7.96
C ASP A 107 17.19 -0.15 8.67
N ASN A 108 17.80 -1.08 7.98
CA ASN A 108 18.93 -1.87 8.53
C ASN A 108 20.25 -1.14 8.39
#